data_82407ef61f5f4d63bd5a24337eff0a4c
#
_entry.id   82407ef61f5f4d63bd5a24337eff0a4c
#
_cell.length_a   1.000
_cell.length_b   1.000
_cell.length_c   1.000
_cell.angle_alpha   90.00
_cell.angle_beta   90.00
_cell.angle_gamma   90.00
#
_symmetry.space_group_name_H-M   'P 1'
#
loop_
_entity.id
_entity.type
_entity.pdbx_description
1 polymer ?
#
loop_
_entity_poly.entity_id
_entity_poly.type
_entity_poly.pdbx_seq_one_letter_code
_entity_poly.pdbx_strand_id
1 'polypeptide(L)'
;MKFPLLNIDGTKPDSIEISDKLVKIKVNYKLIKYVIDWQLNHAKPRVAKTKQRNQIKGSTRKIVAQKGSGGARHASNKAPLFVGGGVAHGPKGAAYKIKRINKKVRKLALAQTLSKKNLDKNLHILADVKKEIKKTKEFNKFLVKNKIANVLIISDSDSMK
;
A
#
# COMPACT_ATOMS: atom_id res chain seq x y z
N MET A 1 -23.20 0.17 18.44
CA MET A 1 -23.24 -1.30 18.38
C MET A 1 -22.38 -1.86 19.49
N LYS A 2 -22.90 -2.86 20.27
CA LYS A 2 -22.13 -3.48 21.38
C LYS A 2 -21.29 -4.63 20.86
N PHE A 3 -20.03 -4.68 21.27
CA PHE A 3 -19.08 -5.75 20.94
C PHE A 3 -18.63 -6.44 22.22
N PRO A 4 -18.57 -7.77 22.25
CA PRO A 4 -18.00 -8.50 23.35
C PRO A 4 -16.47 -8.29 23.39
N LEU A 5 -15.93 -8.04 24.57
CA LEU A 5 -14.48 -7.98 24.79
C LEU A 5 -13.97 -9.40 25.05
N LEU A 6 -12.89 -9.78 24.37
CA LEU A 6 -12.20 -11.03 24.60
C LEU A 6 -11.12 -10.81 25.66
N ASN A 7 -11.22 -11.49 26.80
CA ASN A 7 -10.22 -11.47 27.86
C ASN A 7 -9.31 -12.69 27.76
N ILE A 8 -8.00 -12.46 27.79
CA ILE A 8 -6.99 -13.53 27.75
C ILE A 8 -7.01 -14.33 29.03
N ASP A 9 -7.31 -13.68 30.17
CA ASP A 9 -7.33 -14.27 31.50
C ASP A 9 -8.59 -15.12 31.82
N GLY A 10 -9.53 -15.27 30.89
CA GLY A 10 -10.76 -16.06 31.08
C GLY A 10 -11.81 -15.42 32.01
N THR A 11 -11.64 -14.17 32.37
CA THR A 11 -12.66 -13.39 33.11
C THR A 11 -13.92 -13.15 32.26
N LYS A 12 -15.06 -12.83 32.91
CA LYS A 12 -16.32 -12.58 32.20
C LYS A 12 -16.14 -11.49 31.14
N PRO A 13 -16.67 -11.71 29.93
CA PRO A 13 -16.54 -10.73 28.85
C PRO A 13 -17.33 -9.46 29.21
N ASP A 14 -16.63 -8.33 29.22
CA ASP A 14 -17.24 -7.01 29.20
C ASP A 14 -17.69 -6.66 27.78
N SER A 15 -18.50 -5.63 27.61
CA SER A 15 -18.91 -5.14 26.30
C SER A 15 -18.53 -3.67 26.12
N ILE A 16 -18.04 -3.34 24.93
CA ILE A 16 -17.76 -1.96 24.54
C ILE A 16 -18.71 -1.48 23.45
N GLU A 17 -19.12 -0.24 23.55
CA GLU A 17 -19.96 0.39 22.51
C GLU A 17 -19.11 1.10 21.48
N ILE A 18 -19.24 0.69 20.21
CA ILE A 18 -18.58 1.33 19.07
C ILE A 18 -19.61 2.05 18.21
N SER A 19 -19.24 3.24 17.73
CA SER A 19 -20.09 4.03 16.86
C SER A 19 -20.46 3.27 15.57
N ASP A 20 -21.74 3.25 15.24
CA ASP A 20 -22.27 2.63 14.03
C ASP A 20 -21.66 3.24 12.74
N LYS A 21 -21.19 4.49 12.83
CA LYS A 21 -20.47 5.17 11.71
C LYS A 21 -19.15 4.50 11.30
N LEU A 22 -18.60 3.60 12.12
CA LEU A 22 -17.36 2.89 11.83
C LEU A 22 -17.59 1.45 11.36
N VAL A 23 -18.67 0.81 11.82
CA VAL A 23 -18.84 -0.65 11.67
C VAL A 23 -20.12 -1.06 10.93
N LYS A 24 -20.94 -0.10 10.50
CA LYS A 24 -22.20 -0.35 9.75
C LYS A 24 -22.28 0.41 8.42
N ILE A 25 -21.16 0.69 7.79
CA ILE A 25 -21.13 1.40 6.50
C ILE A 25 -21.37 0.40 5.37
N LYS A 26 -22.16 0.80 4.37
CA LYS A 26 -22.35 0.01 3.15
C LYS A 26 -20.99 -0.25 2.46
N VAL A 27 -20.66 -1.50 2.27
CA VAL A 27 -19.37 -1.93 1.69
C VAL A 27 -19.35 -1.70 0.18
N ASN A 28 -18.35 -0.99 -0.30
CA ASN A 28 -18.06 -0.83 -1.72
C ASN A 28 -16.71 -1.47 -2.06
N TYR A 29 -16.75 -2.67 -2.62
CA TYR A 29 -15.55 -3.43 -2.97
C TYR A 29 -14.65 -2.72 -3.98
N LYS A 30 -15.21 -1.94 -4.92
CA LYS A 30 -14.44 -1.18 -5.91
C LYS A 30 -13.56 -0.12 -5.23
N LEU A 31 -14.12 0.57 -4.21
CA LEU A 31 -13.38 1.58 -3.45
C LEU A 31 -12.28 0.95 -2.60
N ILE A 32 -12.56 -0.18 -1.93
CA ILE A 32 -11.58 -0.92 -1.14
C ILE A 32 -10.43 -1.38 -2.05
N LYS A 33 -10.75 -2.02 -3.18
CA LYS A 33 -9.75 -2.45 -4.17
C LYS A 33 -8.89 -1.29 -4.66
N TYR A 34 -9.51 -0.16 -4.98
CA TYR A 34 -8.79 1.04 -5.44
C TYR A 34 -7.75 1.52 -4.41
N VAL A 35 -8.09 1.50 -3.12
CA VAL A 35 -7.14 1.90 -2.05
C VAL A 35 -6.06 0.84 -1.84
N ILE A 36 -6.39 -0.47 -1.91
CA ILE A 36 -5.41 -1.55 -1.83
C ILE A 36 -4.42 -1.47 -2.99
N ASP A 37 -4.89 -1.31 -4.22
CA ASP A 37 -4.04 -1.18 -5.41
C ASP A 37 -3.11 0.05 -5.29
N TRP A 38 -3.62 1.13 -4.71
CA TRP A 38 -2.80 2.30 -4.42
C TRP A 38 -1.71 2.01 -3.38
N GLN A 39 -2.03 1.32 -2.29
CA GLN A 39 -1.05 0.95 -1.24
C GLN A 39 0.03 0.03 -1.81
N LEU A 40 -0.35 -1.00 -2.56
CA LEU A 40 0.57 -1.93 -3.20
C LEU A 40 1.50 -1.22 -4.20
N ASN A 41 0.94 -0.32 -5.01
CA ASN A 41 1.73 0.48 -5.96
C ASN A 41 2.65 1.49 -5.24
N HIS A 42 2.26 1.96 -4.07
CA HIS A 42 3.09 2.86 -3.27
C HIS A 42 4.25 2.13 -2.60
N ALA A 43 4.04 0.89 -2.17
CA ALA A 43 5.06 0.05 -1.56
C ALA A 43 6.12 -0.47 -2.55
N LYS A 44 5.75 -0.60 -3.85
CA LYS A 44 6.68 -1.09 -4.88
C LYS A 44 7.78 -0.07 -5.18
N PRO A 45 9.07 -0.42 -5.04
CA PRO A 45 10.17 0.44 -5.43
C PRO A 45 10.16 0.62 -6.96
N ARG A 46 10.33 1.86 -7.42
CA ARG A 46 10.41 2.20 -8.83
C ARG A 46 11.87 2.39 -9.21
N VAL A 47 12.52 1.32 -9.63
CA VAL A 47 13.95 1.31 -9.97
C VAL A 47 14.24 1.44 -11.46
N ALA A 48 13.26 1.14 -12.32
CA ALA A 48 13.44 1.21 -13.77
C ALA A 48 13.74 2.65 -14.21
N LYS A 49 14.90 2.86 -14.81
CA LYS A 49 15.35 4.18 -15.29
C LYS A 49 16.04 4.01 -16.64
N THR A 50 15.65 4.80 -17.61
CA THR A 50 16.31 4.88 -18.92
C THR A 50 17.02 6.22 -19.08
N LYS A 51 18.11 6.22 -19.83
CA LYS A 51 18.86 7.45 -20.13
C LYS A 51 18.17 8.23 -21.25
N GLN A 52 17.93 9.49 -21.01
CA GLN A 52 17.50 10.44 -22.06
C GLN A 52 18.71 10.90 -22.89
N ARG A 53 18.45 11.51 -24.03
CA ARG A 53 19.50 11.96 -24.95
C ARG A 53 20.55 12.88 -24.32
N ASN A 54 20.18 13.67 -23.30
CA ASN A 54 21.09 14.53 -22.55
C ASN A 54 21.96 13.78 -21.53
N GLN A 55 21.60 12.56 -21.17
CA GLN A 55 22.29 11.71 -20.19
C GLN A 55 23.25 10.72 -20.84
N ILE A 56 23.23 10.59 -22.17
CA ILE A 56 24.14 9.71 -22.94
C ILE A 56 25.43 10.45 -23.23
N LYS A 57 26.54 9.79 -22.99
CA LYS A 57 27.86 10.25 -23.45
C LYS A 57 27.98 10.06 -24.96
N GLY A 58 28.50 11.04 -25.66
CA GLY A 58 28.71 10.97 -27.09
C GLY A 58 28.82 12.38 -27.70
N SER A 59 29.22 12.44 -28.97
CA SER A 59 29.38 13.68 -29.70
C SER A 59 28.03 14.39 -29.85
N THR A 60 28.03 15.71 -29.71
CA THR A 60 26.90 16.58 -30.02
C THR A 60 27.03 17.20 -31.40
N ARG A 61 28.12 16.87 -32.14
CA ARG A 61 28.34 17.34 -33.50
C ARG A 61 27.17 16.97 -34.40
N LYS A 62 26.79 17.85 -35.31
CA LYS A 62 25.81 17.58 -36.36
C LYS A 62 26.35 16.51 -37.29
N ILE A 63 25.57 15.44 -37.49
CA ILE A 63 26.01 14.26 -38.26
C ILE A 63 26.08 14.56 -39.76
N VAL A 64 25.07 15.27 -40.25
CA VAL A 64 24.90 15.54 -41.71
C VAL A 64 24.72 17.04 -41.91
N ALA A 65 25.24 17.55 -42.99
CA ALA A 65 25.00 18.94 -43.42
C ALA A 65 23.52 19.24 -43.57
N GLN A 66 23.11 20.51 -43.34
CA GLN A 66 21.71 20.90 -43.34
C GLN A 66 21.05 20.76 -44.73
N LYS A 67 21.86 20.90 -45.81
CA LYS A 67 21.42 20.80 -47.20
C LYS A 67 22.51 20.11 -48.03
N GLY A 68 22.15 19.58 -49.19
CA GLY A 68 23.10 19.00 -50.16
C GLY A 68 23.42 17.51 -49.93
N SER A 69 22.90 16.84 -48.90
CA SER A 69 23.15 15.43 -48.64
C SER A 69 22.11 14.47 -49.26
N GLY A 70 21.01 14.97 -49.83
CA GLY A 70 19.94 14.13 -50.37
C GLY A 70 19.18 13.28 -49.36
N GLY A 71 19.64 13.19 -48.12
CA GLY A 71 19.04 12.37 -47.05
C GLY A 71 18.30 13.19 -45.99
N ALA A 72 17.77 12.48 -44.99
CA ALA A 72 17.09 13.11 -43.87
C ALA A 72 18.03 13.98 -43.03
N ARG A 73 17.48 15.06 -42.49
CA ARG A 73 18.26 15.98 -41.59
C ARG A 73 18.44 15.37 -40.24
N HIS A 74 19.71 15.23 -39.78
CA HIS A 74 20.05 14.72 -38.47
C HIS A 74 20.95 15.69 -37.72
N ALA A 75 20.67 15.89 -36.43
CA ALA A 75 21.47 16.78 -35.61
C ALA A 75 22.57 15.99 -34.88
N SER A 76 22.22 15.13 -33.93
CA SER A 76 23.16 14.43 -33.06
C SER A 76 22.87 12.93 -33.02
N ASN A 77 23.92 12.13 -32.92
CA ASN A 77 23.82 10.68 -32.79
C ASN A 77 23.13 10.20 -31.50
N LYS A 78 22.94 11.11 -30.53
CA LYS A 78 22.21 10.85 -29.27
C LYS A 78 20.70 10.84 -29.43
N ALA A 79 20.16 11.16 -30.61
CA ALA A 79 18.72 11.21 -30.82
C ALA A 79 18.08 9.82 -30.69
N PRO A 80 16.81 9.73 -30.22
CA PRO A 80 16.17 8.44 -29.97
C PRO A 80 15.98 7.55 -31.20
N LEU A 81 16.07 8.12 -32.38
CA LEU A 81 15.94 7.37 -33.64
C LEU A 81 17.17 6.51 -33.98
N PHE A 82 18.32 6.79 -33.38
CA PHE A 82 19.56 6.03 -33.61
C PHE A 82 19.74 4.91 -32.59
N VAL A 83 20.36 3.81 -33.04
CA VAL A 83 20.79 2.73 -32.15
C VAL A 83 21.82 3.30 -31.16
N GLY A 84 21.59 3.06 -29.87
CA GLY A 84 22.41 3.65 -28.80
C GLY A 84 22.02 5.09 -28.43
N GLY A 85 21.02 5.68 -29.07
CA GLY A 85 20.46 6.97 -28.69
C GLY A 85 19.65 6.93 -27.39
N GLY A 86 19.24 8.12 -26.92
CA GLY A 86 18.44 8.24 -25.71
C GLY A 86 17.00 7.76 -25.88
N VAL A 87 16.38 7.34 -24.79
CA VAL A 87 14.99 6.92 -24.78
C VAL A 87 14.10 8.14 -24.52
N ALA A 88 13.11 8.37 -25.40
CA ALA A 88 12.06 9.38 -25.17
C ALA A 88 10.94 8.78 -24.30
N HIS A 89 10.46 9.56 -23.33
CA HIS A 89 9.37 9.16 -22.42
C HIS A 89 9.57 7.84 -21.65
N GLY A 90 10.80 7.38 -21.53
CA GLY A 90 11.12 6.16 -20.76
C GLY A 90 10.94 6.33 -19.25
N PRO A 91 11.02 5.22 -18.51
CA PRO A 91 10.91 5.24 -17.06
C PRO A 91 12.01 6.08 -16.40
N LYS A 92 11.63 6.84 -15.36
CA LYS A 92 12.53 7.77 -14.65
C LYS A 92 12.88 7.33 -13.22
N GLY A 93 12.59 6.07 -12.88
CA GLY A 93 12.84 5.53 -11.54
C GLY A 93 12.05 6.27 -10.45
N ALA A 94 12.71 6.59 -9.35
CA ALA A 94 12.11 7.26 -8.20
C ALA A 94 11.53 8.66 -8.49
N ALA A 95 11.88 9.27 -9.64
CA ALA A 95 11.34 10.59 -10.03
C ALA A 95 9.86 10.55 -10.43
N TYR A 96 9.27 9.38 -10.65
CA TYR A 96 7.84 9.29 -10.92
C TYR A 96 7.02 9.60 -9.68
N LYS A 97 6.15 10.59 -9.79
CA LYS A 97 5.17 10.90 -8.74
C LYS A 97 4.16 9.76 -8.62
N ILE A 98 3.98 9.26 -7.40
CA ILE A 98 2.94 8.29 -7.10
C ILE A 98 1.59 9.02 -7.06
N LYS A 99 0.56 8.44 -7.67
CA LYS A 99 -0.80 8.99 -7.60
C LYS A 99 -1.21 9.16 -6.13
N ARG A 100 -1.73 10.32 -5.77
CA ARG A 100 -2.27 10.58 -4.43
C ARG A 100 -3.75 10.25 -4.39
N ILE A 101 -4.19 9.71 -3.28
CA ILE A 101 -5.61 9.51 -2.98
C ILE A 101 -6.03 10.47 -1.88
N ASN A 102 -7.24 11.00 -1.96
CA ASN A 102 -7.79 11.90 -0.97
C ASN A 102 -7.86 11.24 0.41
N LYS A 103 -7.53 11.98 1.46
CA LYS A 103 -7.57 11.50 2.85
C LYS A 103 -8.96 10.95 3.23
N LYS A 104 -10.04 11.62 2.79
CA LYS A 104 -11.42 11.18 3.03
C LYS A 104 -11.71 9.79 2.41
N VAL A 105 -11.23 9.54 1.19
CA VAL A 105 -11.38 8.24 0.50
C VAL A 105 -10.67 7.13 1.26
N ARG A 106 -9.46 7.38 1.76
CA ARG A 106 -8.72 6.38 2.57
C ARG A 106 -9.43 6.07 3.89
N LYS A 107 -9.91 7.09 4.59
CA LYS A 107 -10.68 6.91 5.84
C LYS A 107 -11.98 6.13 5.58
N LEU A 108 -12.69 6.45 4.50
CA LEU A 108 -13.91 5.74 4.12
C LEU A 108 -13.64 4.28 3.79
N ALA A 109 -12.57 3.99 3.02
CA ALA A 109 -12.19 2.62 2.70
C ALA A 109 -11.84 1.80 3.96
N LEU A 110 -11.12 2.40 4.92
CA LEU A 110 -10.81 1.76 6.19
C LEU A 110 -12.09 1.42 6.97
N ALA A 111 -13.01 2.37 7.11
CA ALA A 111 -14.28 2.15 7.79
C ALA A 111 -15.15 1.08 7.09
N GLN A 112 -15.16 1.05 5.75
CA GLN A 112 -15.82 -0.02 4.99
C GLN A 112 -15.16 -1.39 5.18
N THR A 113 -13.84 -1.44 5.30
CA THR A 113 -13.11 -2.69 5.58
C THR A 113 -13.45 -3.23 6.97
N LEU A 114 -13.51 -2.36 7.99
CA LEU A 114 -13.95 -2.73 9.33
C LEU A 114 -15.41 -3.21 9.33
N SER A 115 -16.28 -2.51 8.61
CA SER A 115 -17.69 -2.93 8.45
C SER A 115 -17.80 -4.30 7.78
N LYS A 116 -16.98 -4.59 6.77
CA LYS A 116 -16.93 -5.92 6.13
C LYS A 116 -16.46 -6.99 7.10
N LYS A 117 -15.40 -6.74 7.86
CA LYS A 117 -14.90 -7.68 8.87
C LYS A 117 -15.92 -7.95 9.96
N ASN A 118 -16.68 -6.93 10.35
CA ASN A 118 -17.78 -7.10 11.29
C ASN A 118 -18.93 -7.96 10.72
N LEU A 119 -19.32 -7.74 9.47
CA LEU A 119 -20.33 -8.57 8.79
C LEU A 119 -19.90 -10.05 8.71
N ASP A 120 -18.62 -10.29 8.46
CA ASP A 120 -18.03 -11.63 8.39
C ASP A 120 -17.75 -12.25 9.78
N LYS A 121 -18.08 -11.53 10.88
CA LYS A 121 -17.80 -11.92 12.27
C LYS A 121 -16.31 -12.17 12.57
N ASN A 122 -15.42 -11.52 11.82
CA ASN A 122 -13.97 -11.62 11.91
C ASN A 122 -13.33 -10.38 12.57
N LEU A 123 -14.12 -9.58 13.27
CA LEU A 123 -13.66 -8.45 14.07
C LEU A 123 -13.79 -8.80 15.55
N HIS A 124 -12.64 -8.92 16.22
CA HIS A 124 -12.55 -9.22 17.63
C HIS A 124 -11.92 -8.06 18.38
N ILE A 125 -12.41 -7.76 19.56
CA ILE A 125 -11.87 -6.70 20.42
C ILE A 125 -11.28 -7.36 21.64
N LEU A 126 -10.01 -7.12 21.90
CA LEU A 126 -9.32 -7.57 23.10
C LEU A 126 -9.45 -6.53 24.19
N ALA A 127 -9.67 -6.98 25.40
CA ALA A 127 -9.50 -6.15 26.58
C ALA A 127 -8.02 -5.89 26.84
N ASP A 128 -7.72 -4.90 27.67
CA ASP A 128 -6.35 -4.59 28.04
C ASP A 128 -5.66 -5.80 28.66
N VAL A 129 -4.51 -6.15 28.11
CA VAL A 129 -3.70 -7.26 28.58
C VAL A 129 -2.91 -6.80 29.80
N LYS A 130 -3.46 -7.02 30.99
CA LYS A 130 -2.81 -6.65 32.29
C LYS A 130 -1.65 -7.59 32.66
N LYS A 131 -1.58 -8.76 32.04
CA LYS A 131 -0.63 -9.82 32.37
C LYS A 131 0.33 -10.06 31.22
N GLU A 132 1.62 -10.00 31.48
CA GLU A 132 2.62 -10.35 30.48
C GLU A 132 2.47 -11.81 30.03
N ILE A 133 2.25 -12.01 28.74
CA ILE A 133 2.21 -13.35 28.14
C ILE A 133 3.64 -13.76 27.82
N LYS A 134 4.27 -14.51 28.71
CA LYS A 134 5.66 -14.97 28.54
C LYS A 134 5.79 -16.21 27.65
N LYS A 135 4.74 -16.99 27.50
CA LYS A 135 4.77 -18.27 26.77
C LYS A 135 3.84 -18.26 25.56
N THR A 136 4.38 -18.52 24.40
CA THR A 136 3.60 -18.66 23.13
C THR A 136 2.50 -19.72 23.22
N LYS A 137 2.72 -20.79 24.03
CA LYS A 137 1.74 -21.85 24.26
C LYS A 137 0.44 -21.33 24.90
N GLU A 138 0.51 -20.36 25.79
CA GLU A 138 -0.66 -19.77 26.45
C GLU A 138 -1.49 -18.96 25.45
N PHE A 139 -0.82 -18.16 24.65
CA PHE A 139 -1.47 -17.40 23.60
C PHE A 139 -2.11 -18.31 22.53
N ASN A 140 -1.42 -19.37 22.13
CA ASN A 140 -1.98 -20.33 21.18
C ASN A 140 -3.24 -21.03 21.73
N LYS A 141 -3.26 -21.39 23.01
CA LYS A 141 -4.46 -21.93 23.66
C LYS A 141 -5.64 -20.95 23.59
N PHE A 142 -5.38 -19.66 23.81
CA PHE A 142 -6.40 -18.63 23.68
C PHE A 142 -6.95 -18.52 22.25
N LEU A 143 -6.09 -18.54 21.23
CA LEU A 143 -6.51 -18.51 19.84
C LEU A 143 -7.37 -19.72 19.46
N VAL A 144 -6.92 -20.91 19.83
CA VAL A 144 -7.65 -22.17 19.56
C VAL A 144 -9.01 -22.17 20.26
N LYS A 145 -9.08 -21.74 21.52
CA LYS A 145 -10.33 -21.64 22.30
C LYS A 145 -11.36 -20.74 21.60
N ASN A 146 -10.91 -19.64 21.02
CA ASN A 146 -11.76 -18.68 20.32
C ASN A 146 -11.94 -19.00 18.83
N LYS A 147 -11.42 -20.14 18.33
CA LYS A 147 -11.46 -20.57 16.93
C LYS A 147 -10.88 -19.56 15.94
N ILE A 148 -9.83 -18.85 16.35
CA ILE A 148 -9.14 -17.85 15.56
C ILE A 148 -7.89 -18.50 14.95
N ALA A 149 -7.85 -18.68 13.61
CA ALA A 149 -6.73 -19.31 12.92
C ALA A 149 -5.66 -18.30 12.49
N ASN A 150 -6.06 -17.28 11.71
CA ASN A 150 -5.18 -16.24 11.19
C ASN A 150 -5.63 -14.88 11.72
N VAL A 151 -4.77 -14.21 12.48
CA VAL A 151 -5.13 -12.95 13.15
C VAL A 151 -4.07 -11.88 12.93
N LEU A 152 -4.52 -10.65 12.72
CA LEU A 152 -3.72 -9.43 12.83
C LEU A 152 -4.10 -8.74 14.12
N ILE A 153 -3.15 -8.60 15.03
CA ILE A 153 -3.32 -7.87 16.29
C ILE A 153 -2.86 -6.43 16.07
N ILE A 154 -3.71 -5.49 16.46
CA ILE A 154 -3.40 -4.07 16.42
C ILE A 154 -3.44 -3.58 17.85
N SER A 155 -2.34 -3.07 18.36
CA SER A 155 -2.23 -2.48 19.69
C SER A 155 -1.67 -1.06 19.60
N ASP A 156 -1.93 -0.26 20.61
CA ASP A 156 -1.22 1.01 20.77
C ASP A 156 0.22 0.76 21.26
N SER A 157 1.16 1.61 20.87
CA SER A 157 2.60 1.43 21.12
C SER A 157 2.96 1.31 22.61
N ASP A 158 2.11 1.84 23.49
CA ASP A 158 2.35 1.80 24.94
C ASP A 158 1.93 0.48 25.62
N SER A 159 1.15 -0.34 24.96
CA SER A 159 0.66 -1.62 25.51
C SER A 159 1.55 -2.82 25.21
N MET A 160 2.67 -2.63 24.49
CA MET A 160 3.62 -3.69 24.12
C MET A 160 4.99 -3.58 24.82
N LYS A 161 5.11 -2.80 25.88
CA LYS A 161 6.34 -2.75 26.69
C LYS A 161 6.34 -3.76 27.81
#